data_2156fb6416f1b1af4e267cd7cc6d764e
#
_entry.id   2156fb6416f1b1af4e267cd7cc6d764e
#
_cell.length_a   1.000
_cell.length_b   1.000
_cell.length_c   1.000
_cell.angle_alpha   90.00
_cell.angle_beta   90.00
_cell.angle_gamma   90.00
#
_symmetry.space_group_name_H-M   'P 1'
#
loop_
_entity.id
_entity.type
_entity.pdbx_description
1 polymer ?
#
loop_
_entity_poly.entity_id
_entity_poly.type
_entity_poly.pdbx_seq_one_letter_code
_entity_poly.pdbx_strand_id
1 'polypeptide(L)'
;DIWTILSNPRFLMIAILCVTFYCCVIRLKKFGSDILIPLFGVEMSISSLLLAMIPFFTIVFTPFFGALVDKVGKATMWMIVGSALVLVSHLIITFAPQGVPVYAYIAIALLGIGYSLVPSAMWPSVPKIIPEKNLGTAYSLIYWVQNLGMWAVPIYIGHIFTKEITQA
;
A
#
# COMPACT_ATOMS: atom_id res chain seq x y z
N ASP A 1 15.54 4.70 23.97
CA ASP A 1 14.80 5.95 24.24
C ASP A 1 13.97 6.37 23.04
N ILE A 2 12.68 6.58 23.25
CA ILE A 2 11.72 6.96 22.20
C ILE A 2 12.18 8.25 21.49
N TRP A 3 12.67 9.22 22.22
CA TRP A 3 13.17 10.48 21.67
C TRP A 3 14.32 10.30 20.68
N THR A 4 15.23 9.36 20.92
CA THR A 4 16.33 9.04 20.01
C THR A 4 15.80 8.48 18.68
N ILE A 5 14.73 7.68 18.73
CA ILE A 5 14.10 7.13 17.52
C ILE A 5 13.36 8.23 16.76
N LEU A 6 12.54 9.03 17.43
CA LEU A 6 11.76 10.11 16.84
C LEU A 6 12.62 11.28 16.32
N SER A 7 13.83 11.46 16.86
CA SER A 7 14.78 12.46 16.34
C SER A 7 15.54 12.01 15.10
N ASN A 8 15.41 10.75 14.69
CA ASN A 8 16.09 10.23 13.50
C ASN A 8 15.26 10.52 12.24
N PRO A 9 15.71 11.43 11.35
CA PRO A 9 14.94 11.82 10.17
C PRO A 9 14.72 10.66 9.19
N ARG A 10 15.66 9.71 9.12
CA ARG A 10 15.50 8.51 8.26
C ARG A 10 14.39 7.59 8.77
N PHE A 11 14.26 7.48 10.10
CA PHE A 11 13.16 6.73 10.71
C PHE A 11 11.82 7.40 10.43
N LEU A 12 11.72 8.71 10.57
CA LEU A 12 10.50 9.47 10.27
C LEU A 12 10.08 9.32 8.80
N MET A 13 11.04 9.36 7.88
CA MET A 13 10.76 9.12 6.45
C MET A 13 10.17 7.72 6.21
N ILE A 14 10.70 6.68 6.85
CA ILE A 14 10.16 5.32 6.76
C ILE A 14 8.76 5.24 7.38
N ALA A 15 8.53 5.88 8.52
CA ALA A 15 7.23 5.89 9.17
C ALA A 15 6.17 6.61 8.31
N ILE A 16 6.52 7.75 7.70
CA ILE A 16 5.64 8.49 6.78
C ILE A 16 5.36 7.65 5.52
N LEU A 17 6.39 7.05 4.93
CA LEU A 17 6.21 6.15 3.77
C LEU A 17 5.27 4.99 4.14
N CYS A 18 5.48 4.38 5.31
CA CYS A 18 4.66 3.27 5.78
C CYS A 18 3.19 3.67 5.86
N VAL A 19 2.86 4.72 6.60
CA VAL A 19 1.47 5.12 6.80
C VAL A 19 0.80 5.54 5.48
N THR A 20 1.46 6.34 4.66
CA THR A 20 0.89 6.82 3.38
C THR A 20 0.68 5.67 2.41
N PHE A 21 1.66 4.77 2.29
CA PHE A 21 1.59 3.61 1.41
C PHE A 21 0.46 2.65 1.81
N TYR A 22 0.36 2.27 3.08
CA TYR A 22 -0.70 1.38 3.54
C TYR A 22 -2.09 2.02 3.48
N CYS A 23 -2.20 3.33 3.72
CA CYS A 23 -3.47 4.07 3.56
C CYS A 23 -3.96 4.07 2.11
N CYS A 24 -3.07 4.21 1.12
CA CYS A 24 -3.44 4.12 -0.29
C CYS A 24 -4.01 2.73 -0.64
N VAL A 25 -3.35 1.67 -0.18
CA VAL A 25 -3.75 0.30 -0.52
C VAL A 25 -5.03 -0.12 0.20
N ILE A 26 -5.23 0.29 1.47
CA ILE A 26 -6.40 -0.11 2.26
C ILE A 26 -7.72 0.35 1.63
N ARG A 27 -7.72 1.48 0.91
CA ARG A 27 -8.88 1.97 0.17
C ARG A 27 -9.41 0.91 -0.80
N LEU A 28 -8.53 0.36 -1.64
CA LEU A 28 -8.92 -0.66 -2.62
C LEU A 28 -9.22 -2.01 -1.95
N LYS A 29 -8.57 -2.36 -0.87
CA LYS A 29 -8.89 -3.59 -0.13
C LYS A 29 -10.29 -3.55 0.52
N LYS A 30 -10.79 -2.37 0.92
CA LYS A 30 -12.10 -2.24 1.58
C LYS A 30 -13.24 -1.89 0.61
N PHE A 31 -12.97 -1.00 -0.33
CA PHE A 31 -13.98 -0.44 -1.24
C PHE A 31 -13.73 -0.85 -2.70
N GLY A 32 -12.88 -1.84 -2.93
CA GLY A 32 -12.44 -2.19 -4.28
C GLY A 32 -13.58 -2.65 -5.18
N SER A 33 -14.50 -3.48 -4.70
CA SER A 33 -15.65 -3.90 -5.50
C SER A 33 -16.58 -2.74 -5.82
N ASP A 34 -16.82 -1.84 -4.85
CA ASP A 34 -17.66 -0.65 -5.04
C ASP A 34 -17.03 0.35 -6.03
N ILE A 35 -15.71 0.23 -6.26
CA ILE A 35 -14.98 1.05 -7.22
C ILE A 35 -14.87 0.35 -8.58
N LEU A 36 -14.44 -0.91 -8.61
CA LEU A 36 -14.13 -1.62 -9.85
C LEU A 36 -15.35 -1.99 -10.67
N ILE A 37 -16.47 -2.34 -10.01
CA ILE A 37 -17.70 -2.76 -10.68
C ILE A 37 -18.31 -1.60 -11.48
N PRO A 38 -18.62 -0.44 -10.89
CA PRO A 38 -19.23 0.66 -11.64
C PRO A 38 -18.27 1.31 -12.64
N LEU A 39 -16.95 1.36 -12.32
CA LEU A 39 -16.00 2.02 -13.23
C LEU A 39 -15.65 1.18 -14.45
N PHE A 40 -15.46 -0.12 -14.29
CA PHE A 40 -14.95 -0.99 -15.36
C PHE A 40 -15.93 -2.05 -15.84
N GLY A 41 -17.11 -2.13 -15.24
CA GLY A 41 -18.12 -3.11 -15.65
C GLY A 41 -17.74 -4.56 -15.38
N VAL A 42 -16.84 -4.81 -14.40
CA VAL A 42 -16.47 -6.17 -14.01
C VAL A 42 -17.58 -6.80 -13.16
N GLU A 43 -17.80 -8.10 -13.32
CA GLU A 43 -18.73 -8.84 -12.47
C GLU A 43 -18.24 -8.91 -11.00
N MET A 44 -19.16 -9.06 -10.06
CA MET A 44 -18.86 -9.16 -8.63
C MET A 44 -17.86 -10.30 -8.31
N SER A 45 -18.04 -11.45 -8.95
CA SER A 45 -17.14 -12.61 -8.82
C SER A 45 -15.71 -12.28 -9.26
N ILE A 46 -15.56 -11.62 -10.39
CA ILE A 46 -14.27 -11.20 -10.94
C ILE A 46 -13.65 -10.12 -10.07
N SER A 47 -14.43 -9.13 -9.63
CA SER A 47 -13.94 -8.07 -8.72
C SER A 47 -13.39 -8.67 -7.43
N SER A 48 -14.12 -9.59 -6.81
CA SER A 48 -13.69 -10.27 -5.59
C SER A 48 -12.40 -11.09 -5.81
N LEU A 49 -12.29 -11.77 -6.95
CA LEU A 49 -11.08 -12.50 -7.31
C LEU A 49 -9.88 -11.56 -7.50
N LEU A 50 -10.06 -10.45 -8.21
CA LEU A 50 -9.01 -9.46 -8.41
C LEU A 50 -8.49 -8.92 -7.08
N LEU A 51 -9.37 -8.58 -6.16
CA LEU A 51 -8.98 -8.10 -4.84
C LEU A 51 -8.25 -9.17 -4.02
N ALA A 52 -8.64 -10.45 -4.15
CA ALA A 52 -7.95 -11.58 -3.53
C ALA A 52 -6.55 -11.81 -4.13
N MET A 53 -6.31 -11.39 -5.39
CA MET A 53 -4.98 -11.46 -6.00
C MET A 53 -3.96 -10.56 -5.30
N ILE A 54 -4.35 -9.45 -4.65
CA ILE A 54 -3.42 -8.55 -3.97
C ILE A 54 -2.61 -9.29 -2.88
N PRO A 55 -3.23 -9.95 -1.89
CA PRO A 55 -2.47 -10.75 -0.92
C PRO A 55 -1.77 -11.95 -1.57
N PHE A 56 -2.33 -12.55 -2.61
CA PHE A 56 -1.67 -13.63 -3.34
C PHE A 56 -0.34 -13.16 -3.96
N PHE A 57 -0.32 -12.02 -4.64
CA PHE A 57 0.92 -11.41 -5.12
C PHE A 57 1.93 -11.19 -4.00
N THR A 58 1.47 -10.80 -2.81
CA THR A 58 2.36 -10.61 -1.65
C THR A 58 3.01 -11.92 -1.24
N ILE A 59 2.26 -13.02 -1.16
CA ILE A 59 2.79 -14.33 -0.80
C ILE A 59 3.87 -14.79 -1.80
N VAL A 60 3.60 -14.63 -3.10
CA VAL A 60 4.49 -15.11 -4.17
C VAL A 60 5.70 -14.19 -4.36
N PHE A 61 5.49 -12.88 -4.43
CA PHE A 61 6.53 -11.95 -4.82
C PHE A 61 7.36 -11.40 -3.66
N THR A 62 6.88 -11.41 -2.41
CA THR A 62 7.66 -10.88 -1.28
C THR A 62 8.99 -11.62 -1.08
N PRO A 63 9.06 -12.97 -1.10
CA PRO A 63 10.33 -13.67 -0.99
C PRO A 63 11.28 -13.35 -2.16
N PHE A 64 10.73 -13.26 -3.38
CA PHE A 64 11.52 -12.92 -4.56
C PHE A 64 12.09 -11.50 -4.49
N PHE A 65 11.26 -10.52 -4.15
CA PHE A 65 11.70 -9.13 -4.01
C PHE A 65 12.62 -8.93 -2.79
N GLY A 66 12.40 -9.66 -1.69
CA GLY A 66 13.30 -9.67 -0.56
C GLY A 66 14.71 -10.09 -0.98
N ALA A 67 14.83 -11.24 -1.64
CA ALA A 67 16.10 -11.73 -2.17
C ALA A 67 16.74 -10.76 -3.20
N LEU A 68 15.93 -10.12 -4.04
CA LEU A 68 16.40 -9.14 -5.01
C LEU A 68 16.95 -7.89 -4.31
N VAL A 69 16.24 -7.35 -3.32
CA VAL A 69 16.66 -6.19 -2.53
C VAL A 69 17.96 -6.50 -1.75
N ASP A 70 18.07 -7.68 -1.19
CA ASP A 70 19.27 -8.10 -0.46
C ASP A 70 20.48 -8.25 -1.39
N LYS A 71 20.30 -8.82 -2.58
CA LYS A 71 21.36 -9.04 -3.56
C LYS A 71 21.84 -7.74 -4.22
N VAL A 72 20.92 -6.88 -4.61
CA VAL A 72 21.22 -5.63 -5.36
C VAL A 72 21.52 -4.48 -4.41
N GLY A 73 20.95 -4.51 -3.21
CA GLY A 73 20.96 -3.38 -2.29
C GLY A 73 20.02 -2.27 -2.78
N LYS A 74 20.35 -1.01 -2.46
CA LYS A 74 19.59 0.19 -2.89
C LYS A 74 18.11 0.14 -2.51
N ALA A 75 17.79 -0.26 -1.27
CA ALA A 75 16.42 -0.41 -0.78
C ALA A 75 15.52 0.79 -1.10
N THR A 76 16.04 2.02 -0.99
CA THR A 76 15.32 3.25 -1.31
C THR A 76 14.84 3.28 -2.76
N MET A 77 15.67 2.83 -3.71
CA MET A 77 15.28 2.76 -5.13
C MET A 77 14.08 1.81 -5.32
N TRP A 78 14.11 0.65 -4.67
CA TRP A 78 13.02 -0.31 -4.75
C TRP A 78 11.73 0.20 -4.09
N MET A 79 11.84 0.95 -2.99
CA MET A 79 10.68 1.64 -2.39
C MET A 79 10.07 2.66 -3.36
N ILE A 80 10.90 3.45 -4.07
CA ILE A 80 10.43 4.42 -5.08
C ILE A 80 9.74 3.69 -6.24
N VAL A 81 10.36 2.65 -6.79
CA VAL A 81 9.78 1.87 -7.89
C VAL A 81 8.44 1.26 -7.48
N GLY A 82 8.37 0.61 -6.33
CA GLY A 82 7.12 0.02 -5.84
C GLY A 82 6.03 1.07 -5.57
N SER A 83 6.39 2.22 -4.99
CA SER A 83 5.45 3.33 -4.78
C SER A 83 4.96 3.93 -6.10
N ALA A 84 5.84 4.03 -7.11
CA ALA A 84 5.46 4.47 -8.45
C ALA A 84 4.46 3.50 -9.12
N LEU A 85 4.65 2.19 -8.97
CA LEU A 85 3.69 1.19 -9.47
C LEU A 85 2.31 1.35 -8.82
N VAL A 86 2.28 1.56 -7.49
CA VAL A 86 1.02 1.84 -6.77
C VAL A 86 0.38 3.15 -7.25
N LEU A 87 1.16 4.20 -7.47
CA LEU A 87 0.66 5.46 -8.00
C LEU A 87 0.07 5.27 -9.41
N VAL A 88 0.77 4.60 -10.31
CA VAL A 88 0.27 4.30 -11.67
C VAL A 88 -1.02 3.49 -11.62
N SER A 89 -1.11 2.50 -10.72
CA SER A 89 -2.35 1.74 -10.50
C SER A 89 -3.53 2.67 -10.15
N HIS A 90 -3.34 3.61 -9.23
CA HIS A 90 -4.39 4.56 -8.84
C HIS A 90 -4.73 5.56 -9.96
N LEU A 91 -3.74 5.98 -10.75
CA LEU A 91 -3.98 6.84 -11.92
C LEU A 91 -4.81 6.10 -12.98
N ILE A 92 -4.54 4.82 -13.23
CA ILE A 92 -5.36 3.99 -14.12
C ILE A 92 -6.79 3.92 -13.61
N ILE A 93 -7.01 3.62 -12.33
CA ILE A 93 -8.35 3.55 -11.74
C ILE A 93 -9.10 4.89 -11.88
N THR A 94 -8.39 6.01 -11.79
CA THR A 94 -8.99 7.35 -11.81
C THR A 94 -9.27 7.86 -13.23
N PHE A 95 -8.39 7.60 -14.19
CA PHE A 95 -8.41 8.25 -15.50
C PHE A 95 -8.68 7.30 -16.67
N ALA A 96 -8.65 5.98 -16.48
CA ALA A 96 -8.90 5.05 -17.56
C ALA A 96 -10.36 5.11 -18.05
N PRO A 97 -10.61 4.78 -19.33
CA PRO A 97 -11.96 4.71 -19.89
C PRO A 97 -12.87 3.78 -19.08
N GLN A 98 -14.08 4.27 -18.80
CA GLN A 98 -15.09 3.48 -18.07
C GLN A 98 -15.64 2.35 -18.94
N GLY A 99 -16.10 1.28 -18.30
CA GLY A 99 -16.71 0.13 -18.98
C GLY A 99 -15.72 -0.79 -19.67
N VAL A 100 -14.40 -0.63 -19.47
CA VAL A 100 -13.36 -1.48 -20.07
C VAL A 100 -12.65 -2.31 -18.99
N PRO A 101 -13.02 -3.60 -18.80
CA PRO A 101 -12.52 -4.43 -17.71
C PRO A 101 -10.99 -4.62 -17.67
N VAL A 102 -10.31 -4.55 -18.81
CA VAL A 102 -8.85 -4.75 -18.89
C VAL A 102 -8.07 -3.82 -17.99
N TYR A 103 -8.55 -2.58 -17.79
CA TYR A 103 -7.88 -1.63 -16.90
C TYR A 103 -7.94 -2.02 -15.43
N ALA A 104 -9.01 -2.70 -15.00
CA ALA A 104 -9.09 -3.27 -13.66
C ALA A 104 -8.00 -4.32 -13.43
N TYR A 105 -7.79 -5.22 -14.39
CA TYR A 105 -6.75 -6.25 -14.32
C TYR A 105 -5.35 -5.64 -14.23
N ILE A 106 -5.06 -4.67 -15.11
CA ILE A 106 -3.75 -4.01 -15.13
C ILE A 106 -3.51 -3.25 -13.81
N ALA A 107 -4.49 -2.49 -13.34
CA ALA A 107 -4.39 -1.72 -12.11
C ALA A 107 -4.13 -2.61 -10.89
N ILE A 108 -4.88 -3.70 -10.74
CA ILE A 108 -4.71 -4.63 -9.60
C ILE A 108 -3.38 -5.39 -9.69
N ALA A 109 -2.92 -5.76 -10.88
CA ALA A 109 -1.61 -6.39 -11.06
C ALA A 109 -0.47 -5.45 -10.62
N LEU A 110 -0.48 -4.20 -11.09
CA LEU A 110 0.50 -3.18 -10.70
C LEU A 110 0.46 -2.90 -9.20
N LEU A 111 -0.75 -2.81 -8.63
CA LEU A 111 -0.93 -2.62 -7.19
C LEU A 111 -0.33 -3.79 -6.40
N GLY A 112 -0.62 -5.04 -6.79
CA GLY A 112 -0.13 -6.23 -6.11
C GLY A 112 1.40 -6.35 -6.16
N ILE A 113 2.01 -6.04 -7.30
CA ILE A 113 3.47 -6.02 -7.45
C ILE A 113 4.08 -4.92 -6.55
N GLY A 114 3.57 -3.70 -6.62
CA GLY A 114 4.04 -2.59 -5.78
C GLY A 114 3.84 -2.86 -4.29
N TYR A 115 2.70 -3.46 -3.93
CA TYR A 115 2.38 -3.85 -2.56
C TYR A 115 3.26 -4.98 -2.01
N SER A 116 3.87 -5.78 -2.87
CA SER A 116 4.87 -6.77 -2.48
C SER A 116 6.27 -6.17 -2.38
N LEU A 117 6.62 -5.27 -3.30
CA LEU A 117 7.96 -4.71 -3.44
C LEU A 117 8.31 -3.72 -2.32
N VAL A 118 7.40 -2.79 -1.99
CA VAL A 118 7.70 -1.75 -0.98
C VAL A 118 7.96 -2.34 0.41
N PRO A 119 7.11 -3.21 0.97
CA PRO A 119 7.39 -3.84 2.26
C PRO A 119 8.67 -4.67 2.27
N SER A 120 9.00 -5.37 1.16
CA SER A 120 10.22 -6.16 1.03
C SER A 120 11.51 -5.33 1.15
N ALA A 121 11.46 -4.05 0.78
CA ALA A 121 12.58 -3.13 0.92
C ALA A 121 12.52 -2.30 2.21
N MET A 122 11.32 -1.93 2.65
CA MET A 122 11.09 -1.00 3.76
C MET A 122 11.38 -1.64 5.12
N TRP A 123 10.78 -2.80 5.40
CA TRP A 123 10.93 -3.44 6.71
C TRP A 123 12.38 -3.83 7.03
N PRO A 124 13.17 -4.43 6.12
CA PRO A 124 14.59 -4.72 6.37
C PRO A 124 15.48 -3.47 6.45
N SER A 125 14.96 -2.28 6.09
CA SER A 125 15.72 -1.04 6.22
C SER A 125 15.71 -0.47 7.64
N VAL A 126 14.73 -0.81 8.48
CA VAL A 126 14.62 -0.31 9.86
C VAL A 126 15.82 -0.72 10.72
N PRO A 127 16.28 -2.00 10.74
CA PRO A 127 17.44 -2.41 11.51
C PRO A 127 18.76 -1.76 11.06
N LYS A 128 18.81 -1.24 9.83
CA LYS A 128 20.01 -0.55 9.31
C LYS A 128 20.17 0.89 9.83
N ILE A 129 19.12 1.45 10.44
CA ILE A 129 19.09 2.86 10.89
C ILE A 129 18.80 3.01 12.39
N ILE A 130 18.31 1.95 13.04
CA ILE A 130 17.97 1.92 14.46
C ILE A 130 18.80 0.84 15.16
N PRO A 131 19.44 1.14 16.30
CA PRO A 131 20.17 0.14 17.09
C PRO A 131 19.28 -1.01 17.55
N GLU A 132 19.84 -2.22 17.61
CA GLU A 132 19.14 -3.46 17.98
C GLU A 132 18.30 -3.33 19.25
N LYS A 133 18.86 -2.72 20.29
CA LYS A 133 18.18 -2.51 21.60
C LYS A 133 16.89 -1.72 21.49
N ASN A 134 16.68 -0.94 20.42
CA ASN A 134 15.53 -0.07 20.21
C ASN A 134 14.60 -0.56 19.09
N LEU A 135 14.89 -1.68 18.42
CA LEU A 135 14.11 -2.17 17.28
C LEU A 135 12.66 -2.47 17.64
N GLY A 136 12.42 -3.10 18.79
CA GLY A 136 11.05 -3.39 19.24
C GLY A 136 10.20 -2.12 19.37
N THR A 137 10.77 -1.07 19.98
CA THR A 137 10.09 0.22 20.10
C THR A 137 9.89 0.89 18.74
N ALA A 138 10.88 0.84 17.85
CA ALA A 138 10.80 1.41 16.51
C ALA A 138 9.68 0.75 15.69
N TYR A 139 9.63 -0.58 15.64
CA TYR A 139 8.56 -1.31 14.95
C TYR A 139 7.20 -1.01 15.56
N SER A 140 7.08 -0.97 16.89
CA SER A 140 5.81 -0.64 17.56
C SER A 140 5.30 0.76 17.19
N LEU A 141 6.19 1.75 17.11
CA LEU A 141 5.84 3.11 16.69
C LEU A 141 5.37 3.17 15.23
N ILE A 142 6.08 2.48 14.31
CA ILE A 142 5.66 2.43 12.90
C ILE A 142 4.29 1.76 12.78
N TYR A 143 4.08 0.61 13.43
CA TYR A 143 2.80 -0.09 13.41
C TYR A 143 1.67 0.74 14.06
N TRP A 144 1.97 1.48 15.12
CA TRP A 144 0.98 2.34 15.76
C TRP A 144 0.50 3.44 14.80
N VAL A 145 1.43 4.19 14.20
CA VAL A 145 1.11 5.25 13.22
C VAL A 145 0.40 4.67 11.99
N GLN A 146 0.87 3.53 11.49
CA GLN A 146 0.24 2.82 10.36
C GLN A 146 -1.22 2.47 10.67
N ASN A 147 -1.49 1.87 11.84
CA ASN A 147 -2.84 1.45 12.22
C ASN A 147 -3.77 2.65 12.44
N LEU A 148 -3.27 3.77 12.99
CA LEU A 148 -4.05 5.02 13.07
C LEU A 148 -4.46 5.50 11.68
N GLY A 149 -3.56 5.50 10.71
CA GLY A 149 -3.88 5.87 9.33
C GLY A 149 -4.89 4.91 8.70
N MET A 150 -4.67 3.60 8.84
CA MET A 150 -5.59 2.58 8.32
C MET A 150 -6.97 2.59 8.98
N TRP A 151 -7.10 3.12 10.18
CA TRP A 151 -8.37 3.34 10.86
C TRP A 151 -9.04 4.63 10.37
N ALA A 152 -8.31 5.75 10.36
CA ALA A 152 -8.85 7.06 10.05
C ALA A 152 -9.29 7.22 8.57
N VAL A 153 -8.47 6.72 7.64
CA VAL A 153 -8.71 6.90 6.19
C VAL A 153 -10.02 6.26 5.71
N PRO A 154 -10.36 5.00 6.05
CA PRO A 154 -11.64 4.43 5.65
C PRO A 154 -12.86 5.13 6.27
N ILE A 155 -12.75 5.63 7.49
CA ILE A 155 -13.82 6.42 8.13
C ILE A 155 -14.06 7.70 7.35
N TYR A 156 -13.00 8.43 7.00
CA TYR A 156 -13.08 9.65 6.23
C TYR A 156 -13.69 9.42 4.84
N ILE A 157 -13.25 8.38 4.15
CA ILE A 157 -13.78 7.99 2.83
C ILE A 157 -15.25 7.60 2.93
N GLY A 158 -15.62 6.78 3.92
CA GLY A 158 -17.01 6.37 4.14
C GLY A 158 -17.93 7.58 4.41
N HIS A 159 -17.44 8.58 5.14
CA HIS A 159 -18.19 9.82 5.37
C HIS A 159 -18.43 10.64 4.10
N ILE A 160 -17.45 10.69 3.19
CA ILE A 160 -17.61 11.34 1.87
C ILE A 160 -18.67 10.61 1.04
N PHE A 161 -18.57 9.28 0.91
CA PHE A 161 -19.56 8.49 0.16
C PHE A 161 -20.99 8.68 0.70
N THR A 162 -21.15 8.69 2.02
CA THR A 162 -22.48 8.90 2.62
C THR A 162 -23.05 10.28 2.29
N LYS A 163 -22.22 11.32 2.27
CA LYS A 163 -22.67 12.68 1.89
C LYS A 163 -23.10 12.78 0.44
N GLU A 164 -22.37 12.18 -0.49
CA GLU A 164 -22.72 12.18 -1.91
C GLU A 164 -24.04 11.46 -2.17
N ILE A 165 -24.26 10.31 -1.54
CA ILE A 165 -25.51 9.54 -1.66
C ILE A 165 -26.71 10.32 -1.08
N THR A 166 -26.50 11.11 -0.04
CA THR A 166 -27.59 11.87 0.61
C THR A 166 -27.95 13.15 -0.16
N GLN A 167 -27.07 13.62 -1.05
CA GLN A 167 -27.26 14.84 -1.85
C GLN A 167 -27.73 14.57 -3.31
N ALA A 168 -27.72 13.30 -3.75
CA ALA A 168 -28.20 12.85 -5.05
C ALA A 168 -29.65 12.34 -4.97
#